data_51c2a70d5d180b2ca4176559bc98ef6a
#
_entry.id   51c2a70d5d180b2ca4176559bc98ef6a
#
_cell.length_a   1.000
_cell.length_b   1.000
_cell.length_c   1.000
_cell.angle_alpha   90.00
_cell.angle_beta   90.00
_cell.angle_gamma   90.00
#
_symmetry.space_group_name_H-M   'P 1'
#
loop_
_entity.id
_entity.type
_entity.pdbx_description
1 polymer ?
#
loop_
_entity_poly.entity_id
_entity_poly.type
_entity_poly.pdbx_seq_one_letter_code
_entity_poly.pdbx_strand_id
1 'polypeptide(L)'
;AVVARLACFADGLDLGLEAAGFEVLGCIEHDQVARRSLKLNRDDWRIIDPPDITAVAEVLQPSDLGLKPSELTLLCGAPPCQPYSKAAMWARNAWAGFDDDRAKPLLSYLKLVETFLPRFVLMENLPCFVTGPRSVAQRVADEFDSINERTRSNYVVSSAILDAADFGVPQRRRRAIVVAIRDGLDMVWPEPTHAHAPVRAWDALHAVGQEDVPSPVG
;
A
#
# COMPACT_ATOMS: atom_id res chain seq x y z
N ALA A 1 -7.54 14.72 16.67
CA ALA A 1 -8.04 13.38 16.36
C ALA A 1 -6.85 12.56 15.92
N VAL A 2 -6.63 11.41 16.55
CA VAL A 2 -5.57 10.47 16.14
C VAL A 2 -5.94 9.93 14.76
N VAL A 3 -5.01 10.07 13.80
CA VAL A 3 -5.22 9.60 12.44
C VAL A 3 -4.76 8.14 12.40
N ALA A 4 -5.68 7.25 12.71
CA ALA A 4 -5.44 5.82 12.86
C ALA A 4 -5.33 5.11 11.50
N ARG A 5 -4.37 4.22 11.33
CA ARG A 5 -4.20 3.41 10.11
C ARG A 5 -4.03 1.92 10.40
N LEU A 6 -4.50 1.11 9.48
CA LEU A 6 -4.18 -0.30 9.37
C LEU A 6 -3.26 -0.49 8.15
N ALA A 7 -2.07 -1.05 8.36
CA ALA A 7 -1.09 -1.31 7.33
C ALA A 7 -1.17 -2.77 6.88
N CYS A 8 -1.19 -2.99 5.56
CA CYS A 8 -1.09 -4.32 4.95
C CYS A 8 0.17 -4.36 4.08
N PHE A 9 1.02 -5.36 4.27
CA PHE A 9 2.33 -5.46 3.60
C PHE A 9 3.25 -4.31 4.01
N ALA A 10 3.57 -4.26 5.31
CA ALA A 10 4.33 -3.19 5.94
C ALA A 10 5.71 -2.99 5.32
N ASP A 11 5.97 -1.78 4.80
CA ASP A 11 7.20 -1.39 4.12
C ASP A 11 7.56 0.09 4.32
N GLY A 12 8.37 0.65 3.41
CA GLY A 12 8.75 2.07 3.44
C GLY A 12 7.58 3.06 3.36
N LEU A 13 6.41 2.65 2.84
CA LEU A 13 5.20 3.46 2.83
C LEU A 13 4.75 3.77 4.26
N ASP A 14 4.87 2.81 5.15
CA ASP A 14 4.46 2.95 6.55
C ASP A 14 5.32 3.96 7.31
N LEU A 15 6.63 3.98 7.06
CA LEU A 15 7.53 4.98 7.63
C LEU A 15 7.18 6.40 7.15
N GLY A 16 6.84 6.54 5.88
CA GLY A 16 6.38 7.82 5.32
C GLY A 16 5.07 8.31 5.95
N LEU A 17 4.13 7.41 6.18
CA LEU A 17 2.86 7.73 6.82
C LEU A 17 3.03 8.05 8.31
N GLU A 18 3.92 7.34 9.01
CA GLU A 18 4.29 7.67 10.39
C GLU A 18 4.88 9.08 10.47
N ALA A 19 5.81 9.42 9.57
CA ALA A 19 6.38 10.77 9.47
C ALA A 19 5.33 11.85 9.15
N ALA A 20 4.24 11.48 8.47
CA ALA A 20 3.10 12.35 8.20
C ALA A 20 2.10 12.42 9.37
N GLY A 21 2.38 11.78 10.51
CA GLY A 21 1.57 11.85 11.73
C GLY A 21 0.45 10.81 11.82
N PHE A 22 0.51 9.74 11.01
CA PHE A 22 -0.43 8.63 11.15
C PHE A 22 0.03 7.65 12.22
N GLU A 23 -0.87 7.28 13.12
CA GLU A 23 -0.65 6.25 14.13
C GLU A 23 -0.98 4.86 13.59
N VAL A 24 -0.12 3.88 13.83
CA VAL A 24 -0.31 2.49 13.40
C VAL A 24 -1.16 1.74 14.42
N LEU A 25 -2.35 1.31 14.05
CA LEU A 25 -3.19 0.43 14.86
C LEU A 25 -2.82 -1.05 14.72
N GLY A 26 -2.29 -1.42 13.56
CA GLY A 26 -1.86 -2.78 13.30
C GLY A 26 -1.22 -2.94 11.92
N CYS A 27 -0.34 -3.94 11.82
CA CYS A 27 0.33 -4.34 10.58
C CYS A 27 0.02 -5.78 10.26
N ILE A 28 -0.34 -6.06 9.02
CA ILE A 28 -0.50 -7.42 8.48
C ILE A 28 0.70 -7.66 7.57
N GLU A 29 1.59 -8.59 7.96
CA GLU A 29 2.79 -8.93 7.20
C GLU A 29 2.96 -10.44 7.19
N HIS A 30 3.14 -11.00 6.00
CA HIS A 30 3.27 -12.44 5.81
C HIS A 30 4.69 -12.95 6.00
N ASP A 31 5.67 -12.18 5.53
CA ASP A 31 7.07 -12.60 5.57
C ASP A 31 7.64 -12.57 6.99
N GLN A 32 8.19 -13.69 7.43
CA GLN A 32 8.72 -13.81 8.81
C GLN A 32 9.96 -12.95 9.07
N VAL A 33 10.77 -12.69 8.04
CA VAL A 33 11.97 -11.84 8.17
C VAL A 33 11.53 -10.39 8.30
N ALA A 34 10.56 -9.96 7.47
CA ALA A 34 9.96 -8.64 7.56
C ALA A 34 9.29 -8.43 8.94
N ARG A 35 8.52 -9.41 9.43
CA ARG A 35 7.93 -9.37 10.80
C ARG A 35 8.98 -9.21 11.91
N ARG A 36 10.13 -9.90 11.80
CA ARG A 36 11.23 -9.73 12.74
C ARG A 36 11.83 -8.33 12.66
N SER A 37 12.04 -7.83 11.45
CA SER A 37 12.54 -6.46 11.21
C SER A 37 11.59 -5.41 11.79
N LEU A 38 10.28 -5.56 11.60
CA LEU A 38 9.28 -4.69 12.21
C LEU A 38 9.39 -4.71 13.74
N LYS A 39 9.45 -5.88 14.38
CA LYS A 39 9.57 -5.99 15.83
C LYS A 39 10.85 -5.38 16.39
N LEU A 40 11.95 -5.39 15.62
CA LEU A 40 13.23 -4.82 16.06
C LEU A 40 13.26 -3.29 15.92
N ASN A 41 12.52 -2.73 14.94
CA ASN A 41 12.57 -1.30 14.63
C ASN A 41 11.34 -0.53 15.11
N ARG A 42 10.24 -1.22 15.35
CA ARG A 42 8.94 -0.67 15.80
C ARG A 42 8.30 -1.70 16.74
N ASP A 43 8.79 -1.80 17.96
CA ASP A 43 8.31 -2.72 18.99
C ASP A 43 6.91 -2.36 19.51
N ASP A 44 6.52 -1.11 19.37
CA ASP A 44 5.21 -0.53 19.67
C ASP A 44 4.14 -0.85 18.59
N TRP A 45 4.54 -1.25 17.36
CA TRP A 45 3.57 -1.59 16.33
C TRP A 45 2.97 -2.98 16.54
N ARG A 46 1.65 -3.03 16.63
CA ARG A 46 0.91 -4.30 16.73
C ARG A 46 0.99 -5.07 15.41
N ILE A 47 1.64 -6.23 15.43
CA ILE A 47 1.63 -7.17 14.30
C ILE A 47 0.46 -8.11 14.47
N ILE A 48 -0.44 -8.15 13.49
CA ILE A 48 -1.68 -8.94 13.51
C ILE A 48 -1.37 -10.39 13.13
N ASP A 49 -2.02 -11.31 13.82
CA ASP A 49 -2.03 -12.74 13.52
C ASP A 49 -3.44 -13.19 13.08
N PRO A 50 -3.54 -14.18 12.20
CA PRO A 50 -2.46 -14.89 11.50
C PRO A 50 -1.74 -13.98 10.48
N PRO A 51 -0.53 -14.35 9.99
CA PRO A 51 0.27 -13.50 9.10
C PRO A 51 -0.32 -13.34 7.69
N ASP A 52 -1.19 -14.25 7.27
CA ASP A 52 -1.77 -14.25 5.93
C ASP A 52 -3.01 -13.34 5.88
N ILE A 53 -2.95 -12.33 5.02
CA ILE A 53 -4.07 -11.38 4.82
C ILE A 53 -5.35 -12.11 4.40
N THR A 54 -5.27 -13.25 3.73
CA THR A 54 -6.46 -14.01 3.33
C THR A 54 -7.20 -14.56 4.54
N ALA A 55 -6.47 -15.05 5.53
CA ALA A 55 -7.03 -15.51 6.79
C ALA A 55 -7.49 -14.33 7.68
N VAL A 56 -6.69 -13.25 7.75
CA VAL A 56 -7.05 -12.05 8.50
C VAL A 56 -8.35 -11.43 8.00
N ALA A 57 -8.54 -11.32 6.70
CA ALA A 57 -9.73 -10.71 6.10
C ALA A 57 -11.03 -11.49 6.38
N GLU A 58 -10.93 -12.75 6.80
CA GLU A 58 -12.11 -13.54 7.20
C GLU A 58 -12.55 -13.26 8.65
N VAL A 59 -11.64 -12.82 9.51
CA VAL A 59 -11.89 -12.79 10.95
C VAL A 59 -11.74 -11.40 11.58
N LEU A 60 -10.87 -10.55 11.08
CA LEU A 60 -10.56 -9.26 11.69
C LEU A 60 -11.75 -8.29 11.58
N GLN A 61 -12.15 -7.75 12.71
CA GLN A 61 -13.25 -6.79 12.82
C GLN A 61 -12.73 -5.45 13.37
N PRO A 62 -13.41 -4.33 13.10
CA PRO A 62 -13.07 -3.03 13.69
C PRO A 62 -12.92 -3.06 15.22
N SER A 63 -13.80 -3.80 15.91
CA SER A 63 -13.77 -3.97 17.37
C SER A 63 -12.47 -4.56 17.90
N ASP A 64 -11.80 -5.41 17.13
CA ASP A 64 -10.52 -6.03 17.52
C ASP A 64 -9.37 -5.00 17.60
N LEU A 65 -9.56 -3.87 16.92
CA LEU A 65 -8.66 -2.72 16.94
C LEU A 65 -9.21 -1.55 17.78
N GLY A 66 -10.28 -1.78 18.56
CA GLY A 66 -10.91 -0.75 19.38
C GLY A 66 -11.67 0.30 18.59
N LEU A 67 -12.05 0.00 17.34
CA LEU A 67 -12.78 0.89 16.45
C LEU A 67 -14.26 0.50 16.35
N LYS A 68 -15.09 1.49 16.05
CA LYS A 68 -16.42 1.26 15.49
C LYS A 68 -16.33 1.14 13.96
N PRO A 69 -17.37 0.61 13.30
CA PRO A 69 -17.45 0.63 11.85
C PRO A 69 -17.23 2.05 11.29
N SER A 70 -16.48 2.16 10.22
CA SER A 70 -16.17 3.43 9.53
C SER A 70 -15.30 4.45 10.31
N GLU A 71 -14.73 4.09 11.45
CA GLU A 71 -13.83 4.96 12.22
C GLU A 71 -12.38 4.88 11.75
N LEU A 72 -11.98 3.84 11.03
CA LEU A 72 -10.61 3.75 10.47
C LEU A 72 -10.37 4.91 9.50
N THR A 73 -9.31 5.67 9.76
CA THR A 73 -8.98 6.79 8.88
C THR A 73 -8.35 6.31 7.58
N LEU A 74 -7.37 5.41 7.64
CA LEU A 74 -6.61 4.94 6.48
C LEU A 74 -6.38 3.43 6.54
N LEU A 75 -6.71 2.75 5.45
CA LEU A 75 -6.18 1.43 5.12
C LEU A 75 -5.13 1.60 4.03
N CYS A 76 -3.90 1.20 4.29
CA CYS A 76 -2.81 1.31 3.31
C CYS A 76 -2.15 -0.05 3.06
N GLY A 77 -1.54 -0.22 1.88
CA GLY A 77 -0.82 -1.45 1.58
C GLY A 77 -0.31 -1.56 0.16
N ALA A 78 0.53 -2.58 -0.05
CA ALA A 78 1.13 -2.93 -1.33
C ALA A 78 0.79 -4.38 -1.71
N PRO A 79 -0.48 -4.72 -2.01
CA PRO A 79 -0.87 -6.09 -2.33
C PRO A 79 -0.11 -6.61 -3.55
N PRO A 80 0.38 -7.87 -3.54
CA PRO A 80 1.23 -8.39 -4.59
C PRO A 80 0.56 -8.37 -5.97
N CYS A 81 1.33 -7.94 -6.98
CA CYS A 81 0.92 -7.78 -8.38
C CYS A 81 1.26 -9.03 -9.25
N GLN A 82 1.58 -10.16 -8.65
CA GLN A 82 2.14 -11.32 -9.37
C GLN A 82 1.29 -11.85 -10.53
N PRO A 83 -0.06 -11.91 -10.47
CA PRO A 83 -0.87 -12.36 -11.60
C PRO A 83 -0.82 -11.42 -12.80
N TYR A 84 -0.45 -10.16 -12.57
CA TYR A 84 -0.57 -9.06 -13.53
C TYR A 84 0.77 -8.52 -14.01
N SER A 85 1.91 -9.11 -13.59
CA SER A 85 3.23 -8.71 -14.06
C SER A 85 3.43 -9.09 -15.52
N LYS A 86 4.24 -8.31 -16.27
CA LYS A 86 4.60 -8.63 -17.66
C LYS A 86 5.15 -10.04 -17.78
N ALA A 87 5.94 -10.50 -16.81
CA ALA A 87 6.49 -11.86 -16.77
C ALA A 87 5.41 -12.95 -16.68
N ALA A 88 4.36 -12.73 -15.89
CA ALA A 88 3.24 -13.66 -15.79
C ALA A 88 2.39 -13.68 -17.08
N MET A 89 2.22 -12.53 -17.73
CA MET A 89 1.55 -12.42 -19.04
C MET A 89 2.30 -13.18 -20.14
N TRP A 90 3.63 -13.14 -20.15
CA TRP A 90 4.46 -13.87 -21.12
C TRP A 90 4.48 -15.39 -20.89
N ALA A 91 4.43 -15.82 -19.62
CA ALA A 91 4.52 -17.23 -19.26
C ALA A 91 3.27 -18.05 -19.58
N ARG A 92 2.08 -17.45 -19.74
CA ARG A 92 0.82 -18.19 -19.82
C ARG A 92 -0.12 -17.84 -20.96
N ASN A 93 0.19 -16.93 -21.86
CA ASN A 93 -0.72 -16.50 -22.97
C ASN A 93 -2.18 -16.18 -22.53
N ALA A 94 -2.47 -16.10 -21.25
CA ALA A 94 -3.81 -15.91 -20.72
C ALA A 94 -3.81 -15.03 -19.47
N TRP A 95 -4.70 -14.07 -19.48
CA TRP A 95 -5.04 -13.22 -18.36
C TRP A 95 -5.99 -14.00 -17.43
N ALA A 96 -5.49 -14.57 -16.33
CA ALA A 96 -6.32 -15.36 -15.41
C ALA A 96 -7.25 -14.49 -14.53
N GLY A 97 -7.05 -13.17 -14.52
CA GLY A 97 -7.94 -12.25 -13.82
C GLY A 97 -7.94 -12.42 -12.29
N PHE A 98 -9.07 -12.12 -11.65
CA PHE A 98 -9.30 -12.36 -10.21
C PHE A 98 -9.55 -13.85 -9.88
N ASP A 99 -9.70 -14.71 -10.88
CA ASP A 99 -9.84 -16.16 -10.70
C ASP A 99 -8.49 -16.87 -10.42
N ASP A 100 -7.37 -16.15 -10.50
CA ASP A 100 -6.05 -16.67 -10.14
C ASP A 100 -5.86 -16.61 -8.63
N ASP A 101 -5.44 -17.71 -8.02
CA ASP A 101 -5.15 -17.79 -6.57
C ASP A 101 -4.18 -16.71 -6.09
N ARG A 102 -3.29 -16.23 -6.95
CA ARG A 102 -2.36 -15.14 -6.67
C ARG A 102 -3.03 -13.76 -6.56
N ALA A 103 -4.30 -13.64 -6.97
CA ALA A 103 -5.10 -12.44 -6.78
C ALA A 103 -5.74 -12.38 -5.38
N LYS A 104 -5.79 -13.49 -4.65
CA LYS A 104 -6.40 -13.58 -3.32
C LYS A 104 -5.95 -12.47 -2.35
N PRO A 105 -4.65 -12.12 -2.26
CA PRO A 105 -4.25 -11.04 -1.36
C PRO A 105 -4.88 -9.68 -1.69
N LEU A 106 -5.04 -9.35 -2.98
CA LEU A 106 -5.72 -8.12 -3.40
C LEU A 106 -7.21 -8.17 -3.05
N LEU A 107 -7.87 -9.29 -3.32
CA LEU A 107 -9.29 -9.47 -2.97
C LEU A 107 -9.50 -9.39 -1.46
N SER A 108 -8.61 -9.98 -0.67
CA SER A 108 -8.64 -9.92 0.79
C SER A 108 -8.40 -8.49 1.30
N TYR A 109 -7.53 -7.73 0.66
CA TYR A 109 -7.35 -6.32 0.93
C TYR A 109 -8.66 -5.53 0.68
N LEU A 110 -9.34 -5.77 -0.45
CA LEU A 110 -10.63 -5.13 -0.77
C LEU A 110 -11.73 -5.58 0.20
N LYS A 111 -11.73 -6.83 0.66
CA LYS A 111 -12.61 -7.30 1.73
C LYS A 111 -12.40 -6.56 3.05
N LEU A 112 -11.15 -6.27 3.42
CA LEU A 112 -10.86 -5.42 4.57
C LEU A 112 -11.38 -3.98 4.37
N VAL A 113 -11.30 -3.43 3.15
CA VAL A 113 -11.94 -2.13 2.83
C VAL A 113 -13.43 -2.20 3.13
N GLU A 114 -14.13 -3.23 2.67
CA GLU A 114 -15.57 -3.40 2.90
C GLU A 114 -15.91 -3.59 4.38
N THR A 115 -15.08 -4.33 5.13
CA THR A 115 -15.27 -4.58 6.56
C THR A 115 -15.06 -3.33 7.42
N PHE A 116 -14.00 -2.56 7.13
CA PHE A 116 -13.60 -1.42 7.94
C PHE A 116 -14.20 -0.10 7.47
N LEU A 117 -14.57 0.00 6.21
CA LEU A 117 -15.03 1.23 5.54
C LEU A 117 -14.13 2.42 5.90
N PRO A 118 -12.81 2.34 5.67
CA PRO A 118 -11.90 3.41 6.02
C PRO A 118 -12.25 4.69 5.27
N ARG A 119 -11.91 5.87 5.83
CA ARG A 119 -12.13 7.13 5.13
C ARG A 119 -11.27 7.24 3.88
N PHE A 120 -10.03 6.77 3.98
CA PHE A 120 -9.05 6.73 2.89
C PHE A 120 -8.52 5.31 2.70
N VAL A 121 -8.33 4.94 1.44
CA VAL A 121 -7.61 3.73 1.04
C VAL A 121 -6.42 4.14 0.20
N LEU A 122 -5.24 3.59 0.45
CA LEU A 122 -4.04 3.85 -0.33
C LEU A 122 -3.35 2.53 -0.69
N MET A 123 -3.22 2.28 -2.00
CA MET A 123 -2.49 1.13 -2.52
C MET A 123 -1.28 1.58 -3.32
N GLU A 124 -0.12 0.96 -3.06
CA GLU A 124 1.09 1.10 -3.86
C GLU A 124 1.28 -0.13 -4.73
N ASN A 125 1.71 0.06 -5.97
CA ASN A 125 2.03 -1.05 -6.87
C ASN A 125 2.98 -0.64 -8.00
N LEU A 126 3.32 -1.60 -8.86
CA LEU A 126 4.10 -1.33 -10.08
C LEU A 126 3.28 -0.52 -11.10
N PRO A 127 3.92 0.27 -11.98
CA PRO A 127 3.22 1.06 -13.00
C PRO A 127 2.27 0.25 -13.90
N CYS A 128 2.57 -1.03 -14.15
CA CYS A 128 1.69 -1.91 -14.92
C CYS A 128 0.31 -2.13 -14.28
N PHE A 129 0.17 -1.83 -12.99
CA PHE A 129 -1.11 -1.92 -12.28
C PHE A 129 -2.17 -0.97 -12.86
N VAL A 130 -1.75 0.22 -13.30
CA VAL A 130 -2.64 1.27 -13.83
C VAL A 130 -2.55 1.43 -15.35
N THR A 131 -1.65 0.70 -16.03
CA THR A 131 -1.48 0.83 -17.49
C THR A 131 -2.13 -0.31 -18.25
N GLY A 132 -2.69 0.01 -19.42
CA GLY A 132 -3.29 -0.95 -20.34
C GLY A 132 -4.83 -0.96 -20.31
N PRO A 133 -5.47 -1.49 -21.36
CA PRO A 133 -6.92 -1.40 -21.59
C PRO A 133 -7.75 -2.26 -20.61
N ARG A 134 -7.13 -3.10 -19.83
CA ARG A 134 -7.73 -3.92 -18.76
C ARG A 134 -6.81 -3.87 -17.54
N SER A 135 -6.46 -2.66 -17.12
CA SER A 135 -5.58 -2.48 -15.96
C SER A 135 -6.22 -3.08 -14.70
N VAL A 136 -5.39 -3.51 -13.77
CA VAL A 136 -5.87 -3.98 -12.46
C VAL A 136 -6.58 -2.84 -11.72
N ALA A 137 -6.08 -1.61 -11.89
CA ALA A 137 -6.70 -0.42 -11.30
C ALA A 137 -8.15 -0.21 -11.77
N GLN A 138 -8.48 -0.50 -13.04
CA GLN A 138 -9.86 -0.44 -13.50
C GLN A 138 -10.74 -1.45 -12.77
N ARG A 139 -10.27 -2.69 -12.61
CA ARG A 139 -11.02 -3.72 -11.87
C ARG A 139 -11.15 -3.39 -10.38
N VAL A 140 -10.13 -2.76 -9.81
CA VAL A 140 -10.22 -2.25 -8.44
C VAL A 140 -11.29 -1.17 -8.35
N ALA A 141 -11.39 -0.26 -9.33
CA ALA A 141 -12.45 0.74 -9.39
C ALA A 141 -13.84 0.09 -9.51
N ASP A 142 -13.99 -0.91 -10.39
CA ASP A 142 -15.25 -1.66 -10.56
C ASP A 142 -15.66 -2.37 -9.24
N GLU A 143 -14.68 -2.87 -8.47
CA GLU A 143 -14.96 -3.48 -7.16
C GLU A 143 -15.34 -2.41 -6.11
N PHE A 144 -14.76 -1.21 -6.17
CA PHE A 144 -15.20 -0.10 -5.31
C PHE A 144 -16.64 0.35 -5.64
N ASP A 145 -17.04 0.32 -6.91
CA ASP A 145 -18.44 0.57 -7.29
C ASP A 145 -19.36 -0.47 -6.65
N SER A 146 -18.97 -1.75 -6.68
CA SER A 146 -19.70 -2.83 -6.01
C SER A 146 -19.74 -2.67 -4.49
N ILE A 147 -18.62 -2.25 -3.86
CA ILE A 147 -18.57 -1.92 -2.41
C ILE A 147 -19.52 -0.76 -2.11
N ASN A 148 -19.51 0.30 -2.92
CA ASN A 148 -20.41 1.44 -2.76
C ASN A 148 -21.88 1.01 -2.74
N GLU A 149 -22.28 0.12 -3.67
CA GLU A 149 -23.64 -0.41 -3.74
C GLU A 149 -24.00 -1.22 -2.50
N ARG A 150 -23.13 -2.18 -2.09
CA ARG A 150 -23.40 -3.07 -0.95
C ARG A 150 -23.43 -2.34 0.39
N THR A 151 -22.56 -1.33 0.56
CA THR A 151 -22.35 -0.64 1.84
C THR A 151 -23.03 0.73 1.92
N ARG A 152 -23.59 1.21 0.82
CA ARG A 152 -24.13 2.58 0.67
C ARG A 152 -23.07 3.65 0.97
N SER A 153 -21.81 3.36 0.64
CA SER A 153 -20.71 4.32 0.69
C SER A 153 -20.59 5.08 -0.63
N ASN A 154 -19.65 6.02 -0.70
CA ASN A 154 -19.39 6.81 -1.91
C ASN A 154 -17.89 6.97 -2.14
N TYR A 155 -17.19 5.84 -2.31
CA TYR A 155 -15.78 5.87 -2.67
C TYR A 155 -15.59 6.38 -4.10
N VAL A 156 -14.70 7.35 -4.25
CA VAL A 156 -14.16 7.78 -5.55
C VAL A 156 -12.71 7.32 -5.65
N VAL A 157 -12.39 6.60 -6.72
CA VAL A 157 -11.07 6.01 -6.96
C VAL A 157 -10.28 6.86 -7.93
N SER A 158 -9.08 7.27 -7.53
CA SER A 158 -8.13 8.00 -8.37
C SER A 158 -6.80 7.24 -8.42
N SER A 159 -6.07 7.34 -9.53
CA SER A 159 -4.76 6.71 -9.65
C SER A 159 -3.76 7.58 -10.41
N ALA A 160 -2.49 7.50 -10.00
CA ALA A 160 -1.38 8.16 -10.68
C ALA A 160 -0.13 7.30 -10.66
N ILE A 161 0.81 7.58 -11.57
CA ILE A 161 2.17 7.04 -11.51
C ILE A 161 3.07 8.15 -11.01
N LEU A 162 3.68 7.95 -9.84
CA LEU A 162 4.63 8.88 -9.24
C LEU A 162 6.03 8.30 -9.33
N ASP A 163 7.04 9.18 -9.53
CA ASP A 163 8.46 8.81 -9.43
C ASP A 163 9.04 9.38 -8.13
N ALA A 164 9.58 8.55 -7.27
CA ALA A 164 10.16 8.98 -6.00
C ALA A 164 11.26 10.05 -6.18
N ALA A 165 11.98 10.04 -7.31
CA ALA A 165 12.98 11.04 -7.63
C ALA A 165 12.39 12.45 -7.77
N ASP A 166 11.15 12.57 -8.22
CA ASP A 166 10.45 13.85 -8.37
C ASP A 166 10.10 14.49 -7.01
N PHE A 167 10.21 13.73 -5.93
CA PHE A 167 9.93 14.12 -4.55
C PHE A 167 11.18 14.13 -3.64
N GLY A 168 12.38 14.13 -4.24
CA GLY A 168 13.65 14.28 -3.49
C GLY A 168 14.28 12.97 -3.02
N VAL A 169 13.75 11.81 -3.39
CA VAL A 169 14.42 10.54 -3.14
C VAL A 169 15.54 10.33 -4.16
N PRO A 170 16.77 9.98 -3.74
CA PRO A 170 17.91 9.80 -4.66
C PRO A 170 17.83 8.48 -5.45
N GLN A 171 16.64 8.13 -5.91
CA GLN A 171 16.36 6.90 -6.66
C GLN A 171 15.21 7.14 -7.64
N ARG A 172 15.40 6.77 -8.90
CA ARG A 172 14.28 6.65 -9.83
C ARG A 172 13.48 5.41 -9.50
N ARG A 173 12.29 5.62 -8.92
CA ARG A 173 11.38 4.56 -8.49
C ARG A 173 9.95 4.95 -8.84
N ARG A 174 9.52 4.54 -10.01
CA ARG A 174 8.14 4.77 -10.46
C ARG A 174 7.20 3.76 -9.84
N ARG A 175 6.11 4.26 -9.24
CA ARG A 175 5.06 3.44 -8.64
C ARG A 175 3.69 3.94 -9.03
N ALA A 176 2.78 3.01 -9.22
CA ALA A 176 1.35 3.30 -9.28
C ALA A 176 0.85 3.51 -7.86
N ILE A 177 0.20 4.63 -7.63
CA ILE A 177 -0.52 4.91 -6.40
C ILE A 177 -2.00 4.96 -6.75
N VAL A 178 -2.80 4.17 -6.02
CA VAL A 178 -4.26 4.19 -6.13
C VAL A 178 -4.82 4.66 -4.80
N VAL A 179 -5.66 5.67 -4.85
CA VAL A 179 -6.33 6.23 -3.67
C VAL A 179 -7.83 6.13 -3.86
N ALA A 180 -8.54 5.67 -2.83
CA ALA A 180 -9.99 5.76 -2.79
C ALA A 180 -10.42 6.60 -1.57
N ILE A 181 -11.30 7.55 -1.79
CA ILE A 181 -11.82 8.47 -0.77
C ILE A 181 -13.31 8.24 -0.60
N ARG A 182 -13.74 7.85 0.61
CA ARG A 182 -15.13 7.47 0.89
C ARG A 182 -16.13 8.62 0.79
N ASP A 183 -15.69 9.84 0.99
CA ASP A 183 -16.58 11.02 1.08
C ASP A 183 -16.96 11.60 -0.30
N GLY A 184 -16.69 10.89 -1.39
CA GLY A 184 -17.03 11.32 -2.75
C GLY A 184 -16.12 12.44 -3.29
N LEU A 185 -14.92 12.60 -2.72
CA LEU A 185 -13.96 13.61 -3.13
C LEU A 185 -12.89 13.00 -4.05
N ASP A 186 -12.45 13.76 -5.02
CA ASP A 186 -11.30 13.40 -5.84
C ASP A 186 -9.98 13.64 -5.11
N MET A 187 -8.98 12.81 -5.42
CA MET A 187 -7.62 12.99 -4.93
C MET A 187 -6.93 14.17 -5.61
N VAL A 188 -6.42 15.09 -4.81
CA VAL A 188 -5.51 16.13 -5.29
C VAL A 188 -4.07 15.61 -5.19
N TRP A 189 -3.46 15.36 -6.35
CA TRP A 189 -2.10 14.81 -6.40
C TRP A 189 -1.05 15.86 -6.03
N PRO A 190 0.01 15.47 -5.29
CA PRO A 190 1.06 16.41 -4.95
C PRO A 190 1.87 16.82 -6.18
N GLU A 191 2.23 18.11 -6.24
CA GLU A 191 3.11 18.62 -7.28
C GLU A 191 4.55 18.14 -7.05
N PRO A 192 5.28 17.75 -8.10
CA PRO A 192 6.69 17.36 -8.00
C PRO A 192 7.56 18.49 -7.44
N THR A 193 8.28 18.21 -6.36
CA THR A 193 9.16 19.19 -5.70
C THR A 193 10.58 19.22 -6.27
N HIS A 194 11.03 18.14 -6.89
CA HIS A 194 12.40 17.92 -7.37
C HIS A 194 12.51 17.51 -8.84
N ALA A 195 11.44 17.67 -9.64
CA ALA A 195 11.44 17.27 -11.05
C ALA A 195 12.55 17.94 -11.88
N HIS A 196 12.89 19.20 -11.56
CA HIS A 196 13.92 19.96 -12.27
C HIS A 196 15.31 19.92 -11.61
N ALA A 197 15.38 19.42 -10.37
CA ALA A 197 16.63 19.32 -9.59
C ALA A 197 16.62 18.03 -8.76
N PRO A 198 16.70 16.84 -9.39
CA PRO A 198 16.67 15.57 -8.68
C PRO A 198 17.89 15.40 -7.79
N VAL A 199 17.68 14.90 -6.59
CA VAL A 199 18.77 14.53 -5.68
C VAL A 199 19.50 13.32 -6.25
N ARG A 200 20.83 13.37 -6.28
CA ARG A 200 21.67 12.26 -6.79
C ARG A 200 22.02 11.31 -5.65
N ALA A 201 22.20 10.04 -5.96
CA ALA A 201 22.65 9.05 -4.99
C ALA A 201 23.96 9.45 -4.31
N TRP A 202 24.88 10.11 -5.08
CA TRP A 202 26.13 10.65 -4.55
C TRP A 202 25.91 11.69 -3.46
N ASP A 203 24.95 12.61 -3.65
CA ASP A 203 24.69 13.68 -2.71
C ASP A 203 24.17 13.11 -1.36
N ALA A 204 23.35 12.04 -1.42
CA ALA A 204 22.86 11.33 -0.25
C ALA A 204 23.98 10.53 0.46
N LEU A 205 24.81 9.82 -0.30
CA LEU A 205 25.92 9.02 0.25
C LEU A 205 27.01 9.88 0.88
N HIS A 206 27.26 11.05 0.33
CA HIS A 206 28.27 11.98 0.85
C HIS A 206 27.85 12.59 2.22
N ALA A 207 26.55 12.62 2.51
CA ALA A 207 26.03 13.08 3.79
C ALA A 207 26.16 12.00 4.89
N VAL A 208 26.30 10.73 4.51
CA VAL A 208 26.59 9.63 5.44
C VAL A 208 28.11 9.64 5.67
N GLY A 209 28.56 10.03 6.87
CA GLY A 209 29.97 10.06 7.23
C GLY A 209 30.64 8.69 7.03
N GLN A 210 31.92 8.68 6.69
CA GLN A 210 32.68 7.43 6.48
C GLN A 210 32.72 6.53 7.73
N GLU A 211 32.39 7.06 8.90
CA GLU A 211 32.36 6.32 10.18
C GLU A 211 31.13 5.41 10.32
N ASP A 212 30.07 5.65 9.54
CA ASP A 212 28.83 4.88 9.61
C ASP A 212 28.75 3.70 8.59
N VAL A 213 29.76 3.55 7.75
CA VAL A 213 29.83 2.42 6.80
C VAL A 213 30.53 1.24 7.51
N PRO A 214 29.80 0.14 7.81
CA PRO A 214 30.44 -1.07 8.34
C PRO A 214 31.53 -1.52 7.38
N SER A 215 32.75 -1.73 7.90
CA SER A 215 33.84 -2.30 7.12
C SER A 215 33.37 -3.62 6.50
N PRO A 216 33.57 -3.87 5.21
CA PRO A 216 33.27 -5.18 4.67
C PRO A 216 34.06 -6.21 5.47
N VAL A 217 33.34 -7.08 6.15
CA VAL A 217 33.95 -8.19 6.89
C VAL A 217 34.66 -9.05 5.87
N GLY A 218 35.98 -9.15 6.03
CA GLY A 218 36.84 -10.02 5.23
C GLY A 218 36.57 -11.51 5.44
#